data_11fff360e2a1ab0878acbbcf8790a1f1
#
_entry.id   11fff360e2a1ab0878acbbcf8790a1f1
#
_cell.length_a   1.000
_cell.length_b   1.000
_cell.length_c   1.000
_cell.angle_alpha   90.00
_cell.angle_beta   90.00
_cell.angle_gamma   90.00
#
_symmetry.space_group_name_H-M   'P 1'
#
loop_
_entity.id
_entity.type
_entity.pdbx_description
1 polymer ?
#
loop_
_entity_poly.entity_id
_entity_poly.type
_entity_poly.pdbx_seq_one_letter_code
_entity_poly.pdbx_strand_id
1 'polypeptide(L)'
;MKHIIIGGVAGGATAAARIRRTDEKAEIFLLEKGKYISYANCGLPYYIGGTIAEREKLFMQTPASFAKRFNIDVRVENEVIGIDTTKKRVEVRRADGSTYTENYDKMLLSPGASPVRPPLKGIEIEGIFTLRNIEDTDRIKEHISSHRIGSTVIVGAGFIGLEMAENLHRTGAEVSVVEMGNQVMAPVDFSIAAHVHQHLSQKGIKLYLERSVERFERQGEKIEVFFSTGESITTDIVLSSTYKCNFLGADNKQ
;
A
#
# COMPACT_ATOMS: atom_id res chain seq x y z
N MET A 1 9.27 27.54 16.34
CA MET A 1 9.77 27.00 15.07
C MET A 1 8.63 26.24 14.40
N LYS A 2 8.42 26.49 13.10
CA LYS A 2 7.33 25.87 12.32
C LYS A 2 7.83 24.64 11.58
N HIS A 3 7.22 23.50 11.86
CA HIS A 3 7.53 22.23 11.23
C HIS A 3 6.38 21.80 10.30
N ILE A 4 6.71 21.43 9.07
CA ILE A 4 5.78 20.74 8.18
C ILE A 4 6.20 19.27 8.05
N ILE A 5 5.25 18.38 8.22
CA ILE A 5 5.42 16.94 8.07
C ILE A 5 4.50 16.47 6.94
N ILE A 6 5.08 15.89 5.91
CA ILE A 6 4.37 15.40 4.73
C ILE A 6 4.21 13.89 4.84
N GLY A 7 2.97 13.44 4.97
CA GLY A 7 2.57 12.06 5.20
C GLY A 7 2.30 11.77 6.68
N GLY A 8 1.11 11.25 6.97
CA GLY A 8 0.54 11.14 8.32
C GLY A 8 0.48 9.73 8.90
N VAL A 9 1.07 8.71 8.24
CA VAL A 9 0.91 7.34 8.74
C VAL A 9 2.04 6.97 9.71
N ALA A 10 2.97 6.09 9.37
CA ALA A 10 3.96 5.59 10.33
C ALA A 10 5.04 6.64 10.66
N GLY A 11 5.85 7.02 9.67
CA GLY A 11 7.00 7.90 9.87
C GLY A 11 6.59 9.29 10.31
N GLY A 12 5.63 9.92 9.60
CA GLY A 12 5.22 11.29 9.89
C GLY A 12 4.49 11.44 11.21
N ALA A 13 3.55 10.56 11.55
CA ALA A 13 2.86 10.61 12.84
C ALA A 13 3.84 10.40 14.01
N THR A 14 4.78 9.45 13.88
CA THR A 14 5.82 9.23 14.89
C THR A 14 6.71 10.46 15.08
N ALA A 15 7.16 11.06 13.97
CA ALA A 15 7.99 12.26 14.01
C ALA A 15 7.25 13.45 14.63
N ALA A 16 5.99 13.69 14.23
CA ALA A 16 5.15 14.74 14.78
C ALA A 16 5.02 14.64 16.31
N ALA A 17 4.69 13.44 16.80
CA ALA A 17 4.60 13.17 18.22
C ALA A 17 5.97 13.33 18.93
N ARG A 18 7.08 12.99 18.26
CA ARG A 18 8.43 13.18 18.82
C ARG A 18 8.82 14.63 18.89
N ILE A 19 8.58 15.42 17.86
CA ILE A 19 8.86 16.85 17.85
C ILE A 19 8.11 17.53 18.99
N ARG A 20 6.82 17.25 19.19
CA ARG A 20 6.04 17.83 20.29
C ARG A 20 6.63 17.51 21.66
N ARG A 21 7.12 16.29 21.86
CA ARG A 21 7.74 15.88 23.13
C ARG A 21 9.09 16.55 23.41
N THR A 22 9.79 16.98 22.36
CA THR A 22 11.09 17.67 22.49
C THR A 22 10.98 19.19 22.46
N ASP A 23 9.91 19.73 21.88
CA ASP A 23 9.63 21.16 21.81
C ASP A 23 8.12 21.42 21.95
N GLU A 24 7.69 21.77 23.18
CA GLU A 24 6.27 22.04 23.47
C GLU A 24 5.74 23.29 22.76
N LYS A 25 6.62 24.22 22.35
CA LYS A 25 6.26 25.45 21.68
C LYS A 25 6.34 25.37 20.15
N ALA A 26 6.76 24.25 19.61
CA ALA A 26 6.81 24.06 18.16
C ALA A 26 5.43 24.20 17.53
N GLU A 27 5.34 24.89 16.42
CA GLU A 27 4.17 24.90 15.55
C GLU A 27 4.32 23.72 14.56
N ILE A 28 3.40 22.77 14.60
CA ILE A 28 3.54 21.51 13.84
C ILE A 28 2.31 21.32 12.96
N PHE A 29 2.55 21.17 11.65
CA PHE A 29 1.56 20.85 10.64
C PHE A 29 1.84 19.44 10.10
N LEU A 30 0.81 18.60 10.12
CA LEU A 30 0.85 17.29 9.50
C LEU A 30 -0.09 17.31 8.28
N LEU A 31 0.49 17.18 7.08
CA LEU A 31 -0.23 17.18 5.82
C LEU A 31 -0.32 15.74 5.29
N GLU A 32 -1.52 15.23 5.14
CA GLU A 32 -1.79 13.87 4.62
C GLU A 32 -2.74 13.96 3.43
N LYS A 33 -2.37 13.32 2.32
CA LYS A 33 -3.21 13.29 1.12
C LYS A 33 -4.45 12.41 1.24
N GLY A 34 -4.37 11.37 2.08
CA GLY A 34 -5.48 10.47 2.36
C GLY A 34 -6.39 10.99 3.47
N LYS A 35 -7.46 10.24 3.74
CA LYS A 35 -8.43 10.56 4.80
C LYS A 35 -7.96 10.14 6.19
N TYR A 36 -7.00 9.23 6.27
CA TYR A 36 -6.61 8.56 7.51
C TYR A 36 -5.14 8.76 7.83
N ILE A 37 -4.86 8.93 9.10
CA ILE A 37 -3.50 8.97 9.66
C ILE A 37 -3.30 7.83 10.66
N SER A 38 -2.06 7.56 11.01
CA SER A 38 -1.70 6.71 12.16
C SER A 38 -2.48 5.38 12.21
N TYR A 39 -2.55 4.67 11.09
CA TYR A 39 -3.14 3.34 11.03
C TYR A 39 -2.06 2.25 10.82
N ALA A 40 -2.41 1.01 11.17
CA ALA A 40 -1.55 -0.16 11.06
C ALA A 40 -1.47 -0.66 9.61
N ASN A 41 -0.52 -0.14 8.82
CA ASN A 41 -0.29 -0.60 7.44
C ASN A 41 -0.10 -2.11 7.35
N CYS A 42 0.68 -2.70 8.25
CA CYS A 42 0.91 -4.14 8.30
C CYS A 42 -0.33 -4.93 8.76
N GLY A 43 -1.36 -4.27 9.27
CA GLY A 43 -2.63 -4.89 9.65
C GLY A 43 -3.61 -5.09 8.49
N LEU A 44 -3.39 -4.41 7.36
CA LEU A 44 -4.31 -4.42 6.23
C LEU A 44 -4.56 -5.82 5.65
N PRO A 45 -3.54 -6.64 5.37
CA PRO A 45 -3.73 -8.03 4.94
C PRO A 45 -4.51 -8.87 5.96
N TYR A 46 -4.23 -8.69 7.25
CA TYR A 46 -4.87 -9.43 8.33
C TYR A 46 -6.34 -9.05 8.54
N TYR A 47 -6.70 -7.80 8.26
CA TYR A 47 -8.10 -7.38 8.23
C TYR A 47 -8.82 -7.95 7.01
N ILE A 48 -8.19 -7.98 5.84
CA ILE A 48 -8.75 -8.62 4.63
C ILE A 48 -9.03 -10.10 4.90
N GLY A 49 -8.06 -10.83 5.45
CA GLY A 49 -8.19 -12.26 5.79
C GLY A 49 -9.03 -12.57 7.03
N GLY A 50 -9.56 -11.55 7.73
CA GLY A 50 -10.46 -11.72 8.88
C GLY A 50 -9.77 -12.01 10.22
N THR A 51 -8.44 -12.05 10.29
CA THR A 51 -7.69 -12.18 11.57
C THR A 51 -7.93 -10.96 12.45
N ILE A 52 -7.94 -9.76 11.86
CA ILE A 52 -8.45 -8.55 12.49
C ILE A 52 -9.92 -8.43 12.08
N ALA A 53 -10.83 -8.65 13.01
CA ALA A 53 -12.26 -8.70 12.71
C ALA A 53 -12.87 -7.31 12.51
N GLU A 54 -12.42 -6.32 13.28
CA GLU A 54 -13.00 -4.99 13.35
C GLU A 54 -12.09 -3.97 12.64
N ARG A 55 -12.67 -3.22 11.70
CA ARG A 55 -11.95 -2.20 10.91
C ARG A 55 -11.31 -1.13 11.79
N GLU A 56 -12.00 -0.77 12.86
CA GLU A 56 -11.60 0.27 13.81
C GLU A 56 -10.27 -0.07 14.49
N LYS A 57 -9.94 -1.34 14.65
CA LYS A 57 -8.65 -1.80 15.23
C LYS A 57 -7.43 -1.50 14.35
N LEU A 58 -7.67 -1.13 13.09
CA LEU A 58 -6.58 -0.66 12.23
C LEU A 58 -6.10 0.75 12.62
N PHE A 59 -6.93 1.55 13.28
CA PHE A 59 -6.61 2.95 13.57
C PHE A 59 -5.99 3.10 14.95
N MET A 60 -4.73 3.56 15.00
CA MET A 60 -4.06 3.91 16.26
C MET A 60 -4.55 5.25 16.78
N GLN A 61 -4.80 6.20 15.88
CA GLN A 61 -5.32 7.54 16.19
C GLN A 61 -6.19 8.04 15.02
N THR A 62 -7.23 8.78 15.34
CA THR A 62 -7.96 9.59 14.36
C THR A 62 -7.27 10.95 14.19
N PRO A 63 -7.49 11.68 13.08
CA PRO A 63 -6.98 13.05 12.93
C PRO A 63 -7.32 13.95 14.12
N ALA A 64 -8.56 13.91 14.57
CA ALA A 64 -9.03 14.73 15.70
C ALA A 64 -8.38 14.33 17.04
N SER A 65 -8.27 13.03 17.33
CA SER A 65 -7.63 12.56 18.56
C SER A 65 -6.14 12.86 18.59
N PHE A 66 -5.46 12.74 17.43
CA PHE A 66 -4.05 13.04 17.29
C PHE A 66 -3.78 14.55 17.45
N ALA A 67 -4.58 15.40 16.78
CA ALA A 67 -4.51 16.85 16.91
C ALA A 67 -4.68 17.29 18.36
N LYS A 68 -5.70 16.79 19.04
CA LYS A 68 -5.97 17.12 20.46
C LYS A 68 -4.86 16.64 21.39
N ARG A 69 -4.38 15.40 21.21
CA ARG A 69 -3.38 14.78 22.10
C ARG A 69 -2.02 15.46 22.02
N PHE A 70 -1.61 15.86 20.82
CA PHE A 70 -0.27 16.36 20.55
C PHE A 70 -0.25 17.86 20.21
N ASN A 71 -1.38 18.57 20.24
CA ASN A 71 -1.50 19.96 19.84
C ASN A 71 -0.83 20.22 18.46
N ILE A 72 -1.28 19.48 17.43
CA ILE A 72 -0.76 19.49 16.07
C ILE A 72 -1.88 19.89 15.12
N ASP A 73 -1.61 20.76 14.14
CA ASP A 73 -2.54 21.03 13.04
C ASP A 73 -2.48 19.85 12.03
N VAL A 74 -3.49 18.98 12.10
CA VAL A 74 -3.60 17.80 11.24
C VAL A 74 -4.56 18.08 10.10
N ARG A 75 -4.03 18.09 8.89
CA ARG A 75 -4.78 18.35 7.65
C ARG A 75 -4.76 17.11 6.77
N VAL A 76 -5.85 16.35 6.81
CA VAL A 76 -6.11 15.24 5.89
C VAL A 76 -6.70 15.74 4.59
N GLU A 77 -6.63 14.94 3.51
CA GLU A 77 -7.05 15.31 2.18
C GLU A 77 -6.37 16.60 1.68
N ASN A 78 -5.12 16.79 2.10
CA ASN A 78 -4.24 17.90 1.75
C ASN A 78 -2.93 17.34 1.15
N GLU A 79 -2.88 17.29 -0.18
CA GLU A 79 -1.72 16.77 -0.90
C GLU A 79 -0.69 17.85 -1.17
N VAL A 80 0.54 17.64 -0.74
CA VAL A 80 1.67 18.49 -1.12
C VAL A 80 2.05 18.18 -2.57
N ILE A 81 1.88 19.16 -3.46
CA ILE A 81 2.13 19.04 -4.89
C ILE A 81 3.40 19.75 -5.35
N GLY A 82 3.97 20.60 -4.51
CA GLY A 82 5.19 21.34 -4.82
C GLY A 82 5.97 21.72 -3.57
N ILE A 83 7.30 21.78 -3.69
CA ILE A 83 8.22 22.18 -2.63
C ILE A 83 9.21 23.20 -3.18
N ASP A 84 9.23 24.40 -2.61
CA ASP A 84 10.23 25.43 -2.88
C ASP A 84 11.19 25.49 -1.68
N THR A 85 12.33 24.85 -1.79
CA THR A 85 13.32 24.79 -0.71
C THR A 85 14.03 26.11 -0.49
N THR A 86 14.14 26.97 -1.51
CA THR A 86 14.75 28.29 -1.42
C THR A 86 13.89 29.27 -0.62
N LYS A 87 12.59 29.27 -0.89
CA LYS A 87 11.61 30.10 -0.16
C LYS A 87 11.05 29.42 1.07
N LYS A 88 11.44 28.17 1.34
CA LYS A 88 10.95 27.34 2.45
C LYS A 88 9.43 27.32 2.52
N ARG A 89 8.78 26.94 1.42
CA ARG A 89 7.34 26.81 1.35
C ARG A 89 6.93 25.57 0.58
N VAL A 90 5.75 25.07 0.88
CA VAL A 90 5.09 23.98 0.14
C VAL A 90 3.82 24.50 -0.52
N GLU A 91 3.48 23.93 -1.67
CA GLU A 91 2.19 24.11 -2.30
C GLU A 91 1.32 22.89 -2.01
N VAL A 92 0.10 23.12 -1.56
CA VAL A 92 -0.82 22.10 -1.08
C VAL A 92 -2.13 22.18 -1.84
N ARG A 93 -2.60 21.05 -2.34
CA ARG A 93 -3.89 20.87 -3.00
C ARG A 93 -4.88 20.19 -2.04
N ARG A 94 -6.07 20.78 -1.87
CA ARG A 94 -7.18 20.19 -1.11
C ARG A 94 -8.00 19.24 -1.97
N ALA A 95 -8.88 18.46 -1.34
CA ALA A 95 -9.79 17.54 -2.02
C ALA A 95 -10.73 18.24 -3.02
N ASP A 96 -11.09 19.50 -2.77
CA ASP A 96 -11.92 20.31 -3.68
C ASP A 96 -11.16 20.87 -4.88
N GLY A 97 -9.87 20.55 -5.02
CA GLY A 97 -8.98 21.01 -6.08
C GLY A 97 -8.36 22.39 -5.82
N SER A 98 -8.78 23.13 -4.80
CA SER A 98 -8.18 24.42 -4.44
C SER A 98 -6.75 24.23 -3.93
N THR A 99 -5.89 25.23 -4.17
CA THR A 99 -4.50 25.21 -3.70
C THR A 99 -4.23 26.35 -2.74
N TYR A 100 -3.25 26.14 -1.86
CA TYR A 100 -2.68 27.16 -0.99
C TYR A 100 -1.20 26.88 -0.76
N THR A 101 -0.50 27.86 -0.20
CA THR A 101 0.91 27.70 0.17
C THR A 101 1.07 27.77 1.69
N GLU A 102 2.03 27.01 2.22
CA GLU A 102 2.38 26.97 3.62
C GLU A 102 3.90 27.13 3.78
N ASN A 103 4.35 28.06 4.64
CA ASN A 103 5.77 28.27 4.91
C ASN A 103 6.24 27.34 6.03
N TYR A 104 7.55 27.04 6.07
CA TYR A 104 8.15 26.22 7.11
C TYR A 104 9.55 26.67 7.49
N ASP A 105 9.95 26.37 8.72
CA ASP A 105 11.35 26.46 9.14
C ASP A 105 12.09 25.18 8.86
N LYS A 106 11.44 24.03 9.19
CA LYS A 106 11.92 22.66 8.92
C LYS A 106 10.81 21.82 8.33
N MET A 107 11.19 20.89 7.48
CA MET A 107 10.27 19.96 6.82
C MET A 107 10.76 18.52 6.97
N LEU A 108 9.81 17.60 7.16
CA LEU A 108 10.04 16.17 7.14
C LEU A 108 9.22 15.54 6.02
N LEU A 109 9.89 14.74 5.18
CA LEU A 109 9.26 14.02 4.09
C LEU A 109 9.02 12.57 4.50
N SER A 110 7.76 12.14 4.49
CA SER A 110 7.32 10.78 4.80
C SER A 110 6.23 10.30 3.81
N PRO A 111 6.43 10.47 2.49
CA PRO A 111 5.39 10.26 1.49
C PRO A 111 5.03 8.78 1.27
N GLY A 112 5.81 7.86 1.85
CA GLY A 112 5.63 6.43 1.71
C GLY A 112 5.93 5.91 0.29
N ALA A 113 5.24 4.84 -0.11
CA ALA A 113 5.35 4.21 -1.41
C ALA A 113 3.97 4.14 -2.10
N SER A 114 3.95 3.97 -3.40
CA SER A 114 2.75 3.72 -4.18
C SER A 114 2.85 2.39 -4.91
N PRO A 115 1.73 1.67 -5.10
CA PRO A 115 1.70 0.51 -5.96
C PRO A 115 2.08 0.91 -7.39
N VAL A 116 2.83 0.06 -8.05
CA VAL A 116 3.10 0.18 -9.49
C VAL A 116 1.98 -0.53 -10.24
N ARG A 117 1.31 0.18 -11.14
CA ARG A 117 0.44 -0.42 -12.14
C ARG A 117 1.18 -0.38 -13.47
N PRO A 118 1.84 -1.48 -13.88
CA PRO A 118 2.52 -1.52 -15.17
C PRO A 118 1.47 -1.39 -16.29
N PRO A 119 1.84 -0.83 -17.46
CA PRO A 119 0.91 -0.62 -18.56
C PRO A 119 0.63 -1.94 -19.31
N LEU A 120 0.09 -2.92 -18.59
CA LEU A 120 -0.30 -4.21 -19.14
C LEU A 120 -1.72 -4.16 -19.68
N LYS A 121 -1.95 -4.82 -20.82
CA LYS A 121 -3.30 -4.97 -21.37
C LYS A 121 -4.20 -5.63 -20.32
N GLY A 122 -5.35 -5.04 -20.03
CA GLY A 122 -6.33 -5.56 -19.09
C GLY A 122 -6.08 -5.28 -17.62
N ILE A 123 -5.07 -4.48 -17.24
CA ILE A 123 -4.77 -4.15 -15.82
C ILE A 123 -5.93 -3.44 -15.10
N GLU A 124 -6.85 -2.82 -15.86
CA GLU A 124 -8.02 -2.11 -15.33
C GLU A 124 -9.28 -3.00 -15.23
N ILE A 125 -9.16 -4.30 -15.50
CA ILE A 125 -10.27 -5.25 -15.33
C ILE A 125 -10.70 -5.26 -13.86
N GLU A 126 -12.00 -5.18 -13.63
CA GLU A 126 -12.59 -5.31 -12.29
C GLU A 126 -12.21 -6.68 -11.68
N GLY A 127 -11.79 -6.68 -10.41
CA GLY A 127 -11.23 -7.85 -9.74
C GLY A 127 -9.70 -7.85 -9.72
N ILE A 128 -9.04 -6.85 -10.34
CA ILE A 128 -7.60 -6.64 -10.21
C ILE A 128 -7.34 -5.48 -9.26
N PHE A 129 -6.69 -5.76 -8.14
CA PHE A 129 -6.46 -4.82 -7.06
C PHE A 129 -4.98 -4.61 -6.76
N THR A 130 -4.70 -3.47 -6.13
CA THR A 130 -3.46 -3.19 -5.41
C THR A 130 -3.81 -2.89 -3.97
N LEU A 131 -2.93 -3.18 -3.02
CA LEU A 131 -3.16 -2.89 -1.60
C LEU A 131 -2.16 -1.84 -1.14
N ARG A 132 -2.64 -0.67 -0.71
CA ARG A 132 -1.78 0.42 -0.19
C ARG A 132 -2.31 1.07 1.08
N ASN A 133 -3.60 1.32 1.14
CA ASN A 133 -4.24 2.13 2.17
C ASN A 133 -5.55 1.49 2.64
N ILE A 134 -6.27 2.20 3.49
CA ILE A 134 -7.55 1.76 4.04
C ILE A 134 -8.61 1.63 2.93
N GLU A 135 -8.64 2.57 2.00
CA GLU A 135 -9.62 2.57 0.91
C GLU A 135 -9.42 1.36 -0.03
N ASP A 136 -8.17 1.00 -0.32
CA ASP A 136 -7.88 -0.23 -1.08
C ASP A 136 -8.33 -1.47 -0.32
N THR A 137 -8.06 -1.49 0.98
CA THR A 137 -8.45 -2.59 1.87
C THR A 137 -9.96 -2.77 1.91
N ASP A 138 -10.70 -1.67 2.05
CA ASP A 138 -12.16 -1.68 2.08
C ASP A 138 -12.71 -2.23 0.74
N ARG A 139 -12.19 -1.78 -0.41
CA ARG A 139 -12.59 -2.28 -1.73
C ARG A 139 -12.31 -3.77 -1.92
N ILE A 140 -11.13 -4.24 -1.51
CA ILE A 140 -10.77 -5.66 -1.60
C ILE A 140 -11.71 -6.49 -0.71
N LYS A 141 -11.93 -6.05 0.53
CA LYS A 141 -12.78 -6.77 1.47
C LYS A 141 -14.25 -6.80 1.02
N GLU A 142 -14.76 -5.70 0.48
CA GLU A 142 -16.10 -5.62 -0.10
C GLU A 142 -16.23 -6.59 -1.27
N HIS A 143 -15.25 -6.61 -2.18
CA HIS A 143 -15.24 -7.54 -3.32
C HIS A 143 -15.24 -9.00 -2.88
N ILE A 144 -14.40 -9.36 -1.91
CA ILE A 144 -14.34 -10.72 -1.37
C ILE A 144 -15.66 -11.10 -0.67
N SER A 145 -16.32 -10.15 0.00
CA SER A 145 -17.58 -10.41 0.73
C SER A 145 -18.78 -10.53 -0.20
N SER A 146 -18.77 -9.82 -1.33
CA SER A 146 -19.88 -9.80 -2.31
C SER A 146 -19.78 -10.87 -3.38
N HIS A 147 -18.60 -11.50 -3.55
CA HIS A 147 -18.36 -12.55 -4.55
C HIS A 147 -17.82 -13.82 -3.87
N ARG A 148 -18.17 -14.96 -4.42
CA ARG A 148 -17.58 -16.23 -3.98
C ARG A 148 -16.18 -16.37 -4.59
N ILE A 149 -15.15 -16.02 -3.82
CA ILE A 149 -13.76 -16.15 -4.25
C ILE A 149 -13.26 -17.56 -3.97
N GLY A 150 -13.13 -18.36 -5.00
CA GLY A 150 -12.57 -19.71 -4.93
C GLY A 150 -11.07 -19.74 -5.25
N SER A 151 -10.58 -18.77 -6.03
CA SER A 151 -9.19 -18.72 -6.48
C SER A 151 -8.64 -17.30 -6.52
N THR A 152 -7.34 -17.16 -6.24
CA THR A 152 -6.64 -15.88 -6.20
C THR A 152 -5.27 -16.00 -6.85
N VAL A 153 -4.90 -15.02 -7.67
CA VAL A 153 -3.53 -14.84 -8.16
C VAL A 153 -2.89 -13.62 -7.49
N ILE A 154 -1.73 -13.82 -6.89
CA ILE A 154 -0.88 -12.78 -6.33
C ILE A 154 0.28 -12.54 -7.30
N VAL A 155 0.42 -11.32 -7.80
CA VAL A 155 1.52 -10.91 -8.68
C VAL A 155 2.58 -10.19 -7.87
N GLY A 156 3.75 -10.82 -7.72
CA GLY A 156 4.86 -10.38 -6.90
C GLY A 156 4.93 -11.12 -5.56
N ALA A 157 6.06 -11.76 -5.31
CA ALA A 157 6.33 -12.59 -4.13
C ALA A 157 7.19 -11.87 -3.07
N GLY A 158 7.03 -10.53 -2.96
CA GLY A 158 7.57 -9.73 -1.86
C GLY A 158 6.76 -9.92 -0.57
N PHE A 159 7.14 -9.21 0.51
CA PHE A 159 6.49 -9.33 1.83
C PHE A 159 4.96 -9.14 1.76
N ILE A 160 4.48 -8.09 1.09
CA ILE A 160 3.04 -7.80 0.99
C ILE A 160 2.32 -8.91 0.21
N GLY A 161 2.91 -9.38 -0.89
CA GLY A 161 2.33 -10.47 -1.68
C GLY A 161 2.20 -11.77 -0.87
N LEU A 162 3.20 -12.12 -0.09
CA LEU A 162 3.18 -13.30 0.76
C LEU A 162 2.21 -13.17 1.94
N GLU A 163 2.13 -11.99 2.58
CA GLU A 163 1.11 -11.72 3.62
C GLU A 163 -0.30 -11.82 3.05
N MET A 164 -0.55 -11.30 1.84
CA MET A 164 -1.83 -11.45 1.17
C MET A 164 -2.11 -12.90 0.79
N ALA A 165 -1.11 -13.64 0.30
CA ALA A 165 -1.26 -15.05 -0.03
C ALA A 165 -1.68 -15.88 1.20
N GLU A 166 -1.01 -15.68 2.34
CA GLU A 166 -1.37 -16.32 3.61
C GLU A 166 -2.80 -15.99 4.02
N ASN A 167 -3.15 -14.70 4.02
CA ASN A 167 -4.44 -14.24 4.53
C ASN A 167 -5.60 -14.67 3.63
N LEU A 168 -5.43 -14.68 2.30
CA LEU A 168 -6.46 -15.18 1.37
C LEU A 168 -6.56 -16.71 1.39
N HIS A 169 -5.44 -17.41 1.53
CA HIS A 169 -5.48 -18.87 1.72
C HIS A 169 -6.30 -19.27 2.97
N ARG A 170 -6.19 -18.51 4.05
CA ARG A 170 -6.98 -18.73 5.28
C ARG A 170 -8.49 -18.53 5.09
N THR A 171 -8.91 -17.78 4.09
CA THR A 171 -10.35 -17.66 3.75
C THR A 171 -10.87 -18.87 2.96
N GLY A 172 -10.00 -19.82 2.62
CA GLY A 172 -10.34 -21.02 1.85
C GLY A 172 -10.14 -20.90 0.34
N ALA A 173 -9.59 -19.78 -0.16
CA ALA A 173 -9.29 -19.61 -1.57
C ALA A 173 -8.05 -20.43 -1.98
N GLU A 174 -8.07 -20.99 -3.20
CA GLU A 174 -6.85 -21.48 -3.84
C GLU A 174 -5.95 -20.31 -4.22
N VAL A 175 -4.71 -20.31 -3.75
CA VAL A 175 -3.78 -19.21 -3.98
C VAL A 175 -2.64 -19.64 -4.91
N SER A 176 -2.40 -18.82 -5.93
CA SER A 176 -1.25 -18.89 -6.82
C SER A 176 -0.41 -17.62 -6.70
N VAL A 177 0.88 -17.74 -6.47
CA VAL A 177 1.83 -16.63 -6.41
C VAL A 177 2.68 -16.66 -7.66
N VAL A 178 2.72 -15.54 -8.40
CA VAL A 178 3.50 -15.37 -9.64
C VAL A 178 4.62 -14.39 -9.36
N GLU A 179 5.85 -14.78 -9.64
CA GLU A 179 7.05 -13.98 -9.41
C GLU A 179 7.99 -14.08 -10.61
N MET A 180 8.46 -12.92 -11.07
CA MET A 180 9.39 -12.85 -12.20
C MET A 180 10.80 -13.34 -11.85
N GLY A 181 11.18 -13.26 -10.59
CA GLY A 181 12.43 -13.76 -10.06
C GLY A 181 12.41 -15.28 -9.85
N ASN A 182 13.58 -15.84 -9.57
CA ASN A 182 13.75 -17.26 -9.29
C ASN A 182 13.47 -17.64 -7.82
N GLN A 183 13.08 -16.67 -7.00
CA GLN A 183 12.75 -16.87 -5.58
C GLN A 183 11.74 -15.87 -5.07
N VAL A 184 11.05 -16.22 -3.98
CA VAL A 184 10.27 -15.28 -3.18
C VAL A 184 11.21 -14.43 -2.31
N MET A 185 10.72 -13.27 -1.83
CA MET A 185 11.47 -12.40 -0.90
C MET A 185 12.87 -12.06 -1.45
N ALA A 186 12.96 -11.53 -2.65
CA ALA A 186 14.23 -11.23 -3.35
C ALA A 186 15.37 -10.62 -2.47
N PRO A 187 15.11 -9.81 -1.41
CA PRO A 187 16.16 -9.28 -0.55
C PRO A 187 16.86 -10.28 0.37
N VAL A 188 16.33 -11.50 0.52
CA VAL A 188 16.96 -12.53 1.40
C VAL A 188 17.78 -13.52 0.60
N ASP A 189 18.73 -14.20 1.25
CA ASP A 189 19.49 -15.28 0.64
C ASP A 189 18.58 -16.43 0.20
N PHE A 190 18.94 -17.10 -0.89
CA PHE A 190 18.15 -18.21 -1.44
C PHE A 190 17.94 -19.34 -0.41
N SER A 191 18.91 -19.60 0.45
CA SER A 191 18.78 -20.61 1.53
C SER A 191 17.59 -20.30 2.45
N ILE A 192 17.33 -19.03 2.74
CA ILE A 192 16.17 -18.60 3.53
C ILE A 192 14.89 -18.65 2.70
N ALA A 193 14.94 -18.14 1.45
CA ALA A 193 13.80 -18.21 0.53
C ALA A 193 13.32 -19.65 0.30
N ALA A 194 14.23 -20.61 0.22
CA ALA A 194 13.91 -22.03 0.05
C ALA A 194 13.02 -22.59 1.16
N HIS A 195 13.21 -22.16 2.41
CA HIS A 195 12.31 -22.54 3.51
C HIS A 195 10.90 -21.98 3.31
N VAL A 196 10.80 -20.76 2.79
CA VAL A 196 9.50 -20.15 2.48
C VAL A 196 8.83 -20.89 1.30
N HIS A 197 9.59 -21.24 0.25
CA HIS A 197 9.08 -22.07 -0.85
C HIS A 197 8.48 -23.38 -0.36
N GLN A 198 9.24 -24.10 0.50
CA GLN A 198 8.78 -25.35 1.07
C GLN A 198 7.51 -25.15 1.90
N HIS A 199 7.47 -24.11 2.74
CA HIS A 199 6.29 -23.80 3.55
C HIS A 199 5.05 -23.51 2.71
N LEU A 200 5.18 -22.66 1.68
CA LEU A 200 4.08 -22.36 0.75
C LEU A 200 3.57 -23.61 0.06
N SER A 201 4.47 -24.46 -0.42
CA SER A 201 4.12 -25.75 -1.03
C SER A 201 3.37 -26.66 -0.07
N GLN A 202 3.85 -26.79 1.18
CA GLN A 202 3.16 -27.58 2.23
C GLN A 202 1.76 -27.05 2.55
N LYS A 203 1.52 -25.75 2.38
CA LYS A 203 0.20 -25.14 2.53
C LYS A 203 -0.66 -25.24 1.29
N GLY A 204 -0.16 -25.82 0.20
CA GLY A 204 -0.91 -25.93 -1.06
C GLY A 204 -0.95 -24.63 -1.88
N ILE A 205 -0.14 -23.63 -1.53
CA ILE A 205 0.01 -22.42 -2.31
C ILE A 205 0.90 -22.71 -3.51
N LYS A 206 0.41 -22.45 -4.73
CA LYS A 206 1.14 -22.69 -5.96
C LYS A 206 2.11 -21.56 -6.25
N LEU A 207 3.38 -21.88 -6.53
CA LEU A 207 4.41 -20.91 -6.90
C LEU A 207 4.73 -21.00 -8.39
N TYR A 208 4.65 -19.88 -9.09
CA TYR A 208 5.03 -19.69 -10.47
C TYR A 208 6.23 -18.72 -10.50
N LEU A 209 7.42 -19.25 -10.28
CA LEU A 209 8.68 -18.49 -10.33
C LEU A 209 9.17 -18.38 -11.78
N GLU A 210 10.01 -17.36 -12.04
CA GLU A 210 10.52 -17.04 -13.37
C GLU A 210 9.39 -16.84 -14.40
N ARG A 211 8.26 -16.27 -13.93
CA ARG A 211 7.08 -15.94 -14.72
C ARG A 211 6.73 -14.49 -14.57
N SER A 212 6.72 -13.72 -15.66
CA SER A 212 6.16 -12.37 -15.68
C SER A 212 4.75 -12.40 -16.28
N VAL A 213 3.88 -11.56 -15.73
CA VAL A 213 2.54 -11.36 -16.33
C VAL A 213 2.67 -10.45 -17.53
N GLU A 214 2.08 -10.84 -18.67
CA GLU A 214 2.03 -10.05 -19.90
C GLU A 214 0.74 -9.28 -20.06
N ARG A 215 -0.39 -9.92 -19.75
CA ARG A 215 -1.71 -9.33 -19.92
C ARG A 215 -2.76 -10.05 -19.09
N PHE A 216 -3.90 -9.40 -18.98
CA PHE A 216 -5.10 -9.96 -18.37
C PHE A 216 -6.24 -9.92 -19.38
N GLU A 217 -7.11 -10.92 -19.37
CA GLU A 217 -8.31 -10.96 -20.20
C GLU A 217 -9.51 -11.40 -19.33
N ARG A 218 -10.69 -10.82 -19.62
CA ARG A 218 -11.92 -11.24 -18.95
C ARG A 218 -12.42 -12.54 -19.57
N GLN A 219 -12.68 -13.56 -18.76
CA GLN A 219 -13.23 -14.84 -19.18
C GLN A 219 -14.51 -15.13 -18.38
N GLY A 220 -15.65 -14.63 -18.86
CA GLY A 220 -16.89 -14.65 -18.10
C GLY A 220 -16.78 -13.83 -16.83
N GLU A 221 -17.03 -14.45 -15.68
CA GLU A 221 -16.86 -13.79 -14.35
C GLU A 221 -15.42 -13.83 -13.85
N LYS A 222 -14.54 -14.62 -14.49
CA LYS A 222 -13.14 -14.81 -14.08
C LYS A 222 -12.18 -13.95 -14.88
N ILE A 223 -10.93 -13.94 -14.43
CA ILE A 223 -9.80 -13.25 -15.04
C ILE A 223 -8.80 -14.30 -15.49
N GLU A 224 -8.43 -14.31 -16.75
CA GLU A 224 -7.33 -15.09 -17.26
C GLU A 224 -6.05 -14.26 -17.23
N VAL A 225 -5.03 -14.79 -16.57
CA VAL A 225 -3.72 -14.17 -16.37
C VAL A 225 -2.72 -14.88 -17.27
N PHE A 226 -2.19 -14.19 -18.27
CA PHE A 226 -1.22 -14.73 -19.23
C PHE A 226 0.20 -14.42 -18.83
N PHE A 227 1.06 -15.41 -18.93
CA PHE A 227 2.49 -15.30 -18.61
C PHE A 227 3.34 -15.17 -19.87
N SER A 228 4.54 -14.61 -19.70
CA SER A 228 5.56 -14.48 -20.75
C SER A 228 6.02 -15.83 -21.34
N THR A 229 5.74 -16.93 -20.66
CA THR A 229 6.05 -18.29 -21.11
C THR A 229 4.98 -18.89 -22.02
N GLY A 230 3.86 -18.18 -22.27
CA GLY A 230 2.72 -18.66 -23.04
C GLY A 230 1.69 -19.45 -22.24
N GLU A 231 1.97 -19.73 -20.96
CA GLU A 231 1.01 -20.35 -20.03
C GLU A 231 0.00 -19.30 -19.54
N SER A 232 -1.17 -19.77 -19.07
CA SER A 232 -2.15 -18.91 -18.39
C SER A 232 -2.78 -19.60 -17.20
N ILE A 233 -3.34 -18.83 -16.27
CA ILE A 233 -4.19 -19.31 -15.19
C ILE A 233 -5.45 -18.45 -15.07
N THR A 234 -6.57 -19.11 -14.77
CA THR A 234 -7.86 -18.45 -14.56
C THR A 234 -8.12 -18.29 -13.07
N THR A 235 -8.58 -17.11 -12.65
CA THR A 235 -8.79 -16.78 -11.24
C THR A 235 -9.99 -15.86 -11.03
N ASP A 236 -10.52 -15.81 -9.82
CA ASP A 236 -11.63 -14.92 -9.46
C ASP A 236 -11.13 -13.50 -9.15
N ILE A 237 -9.92 -13.38 -8.56
CA ILE A 237 -9.34 -12.09 -8.14
C ILE A 237 -7.82 -12.10 -8.39
N VAL A 238 -7.28 -10.92 -8.70
CA VAL A 238 -5.84 -10.69 -8.83
C VAL A 238 -5.40 -9.59 -7.87
N LEU A 239 -4.31 -9.81 -7.15
CA LEU A 239 -3.65 -8.81 -6.31
C LEU A 239 -2.24 -8.54 -6.82
N SER A 240 -2.00 -7.31 -7.26
CA SER A 240 -0.66 -6.85 -7.66
C SER A 240 0.05 -6.20 -6.47
N SER A 241 1.20 -6.75 -6.09
CA SER A 241 1.98 -6.34 -4.92
C SER A 241 3.33 -5.71 -5.27
N THR A 242 3.43 -5.06 -6.42
CA THR A 242 4.63 -4.33 -6.85
C THR A 242 4.56 -2.86 -6.41
N TYR A 243 5.65 -2.34 -5.81
CA TYR A 243 5.69 -0.99 -5.22
C TYR A 243 6.92 -0.21 -5.64
N LYS A 244 6.78 1.14 -5.65
CA LYS A 244 7.90 2.08 -5.74
C LYS A 244 7.80 3.13 -4.62
N CYS A 245 8.95 3.59 -4.11
CA CYS A 245 9.00 4.70 -3.16
C CYS A 245 8.56 6.00 -3.84
N ASN A 246 7.81 6.84 -3.11
CA ASN A 246 7.40 8.16 -3.56
C ASN A 246 8.46 9.18 -3.16
N PHE A 247 9.17 9.72 -4.14
CA PHE A 247 10.04 10.88 -3.94
C PHE A 247 9.35 12.11 -4.51
N LEU A 248 9.06 13.10 -3.64
CA LEU A 248 8.55 14.39 -4.06
C LEU A 248 9.67 15.16 -4.79
N GLY A 249 9.49 15.41 -6.09
CA GLY A 249 10.42 16.21 -6.90
C GLY A 249 11.48 15.44 -7.67
N ALA A 250 11.44 14.12 -7.75
CA ALA A 250 12.20 13.37 -8.72
C ALA A 250 11.39 13.25 -10.02
N ASP A 251 11.39 14.27 -10.83
CA ASP A 251 11.15 14.10 -12.25
C ASP A 251 12.23 13.15 -12.78
N ASN A 252 11.86 11.89 -13.00
CA ASN A 252 12.68 10.96 -13.76
C ASN A 252 12.72 11.44 -15.21
N LYS A 253 13.62 12.38 -15.49
CA LYS A 253 14.19 12.54 -16.81
C LYS A 253 15.31 11.51 -16.91
N GLN A 254 15.02 10.35 -17.44
CA GLN A 254 15.89 9.50 -18.22
C GLN A 254 15.08 8.99 -19.42
#